data_de08bfe1c68f8669ec26ce3e78a2be02
#
_entry.id   de08bfe1c68f8669ec26ce3e78a2be02
#
_cell.length_a   1.000
_cell.length_b   1.000
_cell.length_c   1.000
_cell.angle_alpha   90.00
_cell.angle_beta   90.00
_cell.angle_gamma   90.00
#
_symmetry.space_group_name_H-M   'P 1'
#
loop_
_entity.id
_entity.type
_entity.pdbx_description
1 polymer ?
#
loop_
_entity_poly.entity_id
_entity_poly.type
_entity_poly.pdbx_seq_one_letter_code
_entity_poly.pdbx_strand_id
1 'polypeptide(L)'
;MTFEETTRLTGIFVGLGATKLRLTGGEPLVRTDISTLVGMLSSIKGVEDIAMTTNGYLLAQHAQALKDAGLHRVTVSLDSLDDEVFRKLNGRDFGVGKVLEGIQSASDAGLTPIKINSVVMKGVNDTTVADLARWCKENGYIARFIEYMDVGNLNDWQSDQVVSATEILERIDAELPLEATEPNYPGEVAKRWRYKDGSGEVGVIASVSVPFCGDCTRARLSTDGNLFTCLFGSVGLDLLGPMRNGASDAEVAGLINGTWSARTDRYSELRASMHQPLSVEAKPQPQPKIEMFKIGG
;
A
#
# COMPACT_ATOMS: atom_id res chain seq x y z
N MET A 1 9.31 17.11 -5.38
CA MET A 1 9.89 16.84 -6.72
C MET A 1 8.96 17.34 -7.81
N THR A 2 9.51 17.79 -8.95
CA THR A 2 8.75 18.01 -10.19
C THR A 2 8.40 16.65 -10.84
N PHE A 3 7.59 16.67 -11.90
CA PHE A 3 7.30 15.45 -12.66
C PHE A 3 8.53 14.94 -13.41
N GLU A 4 9.35 15.84 -13.94
CA GLU A 4 10.60 15.51 -14.62
C GLU A 4 11.61 14.86 -13.67
N GLU A 5 11.77 15.39 -12.46
CA GLU A 5 12.63 14.83 -11.41
C GLU A 5 12.14 13.42 -11.02
N THR A 6 10.82 13.25 -10.84
CA THR A 6 10.23 11.95 -10.54
C THR A 6 10.46 10.97 -11.67
N THR A 7 10.27 11.40 -12.93
CA THR A 7 10.48 10.56 -14.11
C THR A 7 11.93 10.16 -14.27
N ARG A 8 12.89 11.09 -14.06
CA ARG A 8 14.32 10.80 -14.11
C ARG A 8 14.72 9.77 -13.06
N LEU A 9 14.33 9.97 -11.78
CA LEU A 9 14.60 9.00 -10.72
C LEU A 9 13.96 7.64 -11.01
N THR A 10 12.71 7.62 -11.48
CA THR A 10 12.05 6.37 -11.87
C THR A 10 12.81 5.66 -12.99
N GLY A 11 13.31 6.38 -13.99
CA GLY A 11 14.13 5.81 -15.05
C GLY A 11 15.41 5.14 -14.51
N ILE A 12 16.05 5.75 -13.52
CA ILE A 12 17.21 5.16 -12.83
C ILE A 12 16.80 3.86 -12.09
N PHE A 13 15.69 3.86 -11.35
CA PHE A 13 15.18 2.65 -10.70
C PHE A 13 14.84 1.54 -11.70
N VAL A 14 14.26 1.89 -12.86
CA VAL A 14 13.97 0.94 -13.93
C VAL A 14 15.27 0.37 -14.52
N GLY A 15 16.29 1.20 -14.72
CA GLY A 15 17.63 0.75 -15.10
C GLY A 15 18.27 -0.22 -14.10
N LEU A 16 17.86 -0.16 -12.83
CA LEU A 16 18.28 -1.08 -11.75
C LEU A 16 17.35 -2.30 -11.60
N GLY A 17 16.36 -2.47 -12.49
CA GLY A 17 15.49 -3.65 -12.55
C GLY A 17 14.09 -3.47 -11.93
N ALA A 18 13.69 -2.27 -11.56
CA ALA A 18 12.31 -2.02 -11.13
C ALA A 18 11.37 -2.00 -12.35
N THR A 19 10.40 -2.93 -12.40
CA THR A 19 9.43 -3.02 -13.53
C THR A 19 8.02 -2.61 -13.12
N LYS A 20 7.75 -2.54 -11.82
CA LYS A 20 6.40 -2.23 -11.27
C LYS A 20 6.43 -0.95 -10.45
N LEU A 21 5.57 -0.03 -10.82
CA LEU A 21 5.43 1.26 -10.14
C LEU A 21 4.11 1.31 -9.38
N ARG A 22 4.13 2.00 -8.23
CA ARG A 22 2.93 2.30 -7.47
C ARG A 22 2.91 3.75 -7.05
N LEU A 23 1.94 4.48 -7.56
CA LEU A 23 1.65 5.83 -7.10
C LEU A 23 0.81 5.75 -5.82
N THR A 24 1.28 6.42 -4.79
CA THR A 24 0.65 6.47 -3.48
C THR A 24 1.10 7.75 -2.76
N GLY A 25 1.09 7.79 -1.46
CA GLY A 25 1.52 8.95 -0.68
C GLY A 25 0.47 9.25 0.37
N GLY A 26 0.12 10.52 0.61
CA GLY A 26 -1.09 10.89 1.34
C GLY A 26 -2.31 10.48 0.51
N GLU A 27 -2.65 11.32 -0.46
CA GLU A 27 -3.63 11.00 -1.49
C GLU A 27 -3.10 11.48 -2.86
N PRO A 28 -2.79 10.56 -3.79
CA PRO A 28 -2.18 10.95 -5.07
C PRO A 28 -3.11 11.80 -5.94
N LEU A 29 -4.43 11.62 -5.83
CA LEU A 29 -5.41 12.32 -6.66
C LEU A 29 -5.60 13.80 -6.30
N VAL A 30 -5.04 14.29 -5.18
CA VAL A 30 -5.01 15.73 -4.88
C VAL A 30 -3.88 16.45 -5.62
N ARG A 31 -2.95 15.71 -6.23
CA ARG A 31 -1.87 16.31 -7.00
C ARG A 31 -2.42 16.77 -8.35
N THR A 32 -2.29 18.06 -8.62
CA THR A 32 -2.68 18.65 -9.91
C THR A 32 -1.96 17.91 -11.04
N ASP A 33 -2.68 17.66 -12.14
CA ASP A 33 -2.18 17.04 -13.37
C ASP A 33 -1.51 15.67 -13.17
N ILE A 34 -2.00 14.87 -12.20
CA ILE A 34 -1.43 13.54 -11.88
C ILE A 34 -1.44 12.61 -13.11
N SER A 35 -2.40 12.75 -14.02
CA SER A 35 -2.44 11.98 -15.28
C SER A 35 -1.24 12.27 -16.17
N THR A 36 -0.74 13.52 -16.19
CA THR A 36 0.51 13.86 -16.89
C THR A 36 1.70 13.09 -16.33
N LEU A 37 1.82 12.99 -15.00
CA LEU A 37 2.87 12.18 -14.40
C LEU A 37 2.72 10.71 -14.78
N VAL A 38 1.51 10.15 -14.76
CA VAL A 38 1.25 8.76 -15.19
C VAL A 38 1.72 8.56 -16.64
N GLY A 39 1.40 9.50 -17.55
CA GLY A 39 1.84 9.47 -18.95
C GLY A 39 3.36 9.48 -19.10
N MET A 40 4.04 10.33 -18.33
CA MET A 40 5.52 10.36 -18.33
C MET A 40 6.12 9.06 -17.81
N LEU A 41 5.56 8.48 -16.74
CA LEU A 41 6.04 7.20 -16.19
C LEU A 41 5.75 6.02 -17.12
N SER A 42 4.60 5.99 -17.78
CA SER A 42 4.21 4.93 -18.72
C SER A 42 5.09 4.92 -19.99
N SER A 43 5.70 6.05 -20.33
CA SER A 43 6.62 6.15 -21.46
C SER A 43 8.03 5.61 -21.17
N ILE A 44 8.36 5.31 -19.92
CA ILE A 44 9.69 4.78 -19.55
C ILE A 44 9.78 3.32 -20.02
N LYS A 45 10.72 3.05 -20.92
CA LYS A 45 10.98 1.68 -21.40
C LYS A 45 11.42 0.78 -20.26
N GLY A 46 10.71 -0.32 -20.05
CA GLY A 46 10.95 -1.29 -18.97
C GLY A 46 9.94 -1.21 -17.83
N VAL A 47 9.07 -0.20 -17.82
CA VAL A 47 7.90 -0.19 -16.93
C VAL A 47 6.83 -1.13 -17.49
N GLU A 48 6.44 -2.13 -16.71
CA GLU A 48 5.47 -3.16 -17.09
C GLU A 48 4.11 -2.96 -16.43
N ASP A 49 4.08 -2.40 -15.22
CA ASP A 49 2.86 -2.25 -14.41
C ASP A 49 2.89 -0.94 -13.62
N ILE A 50 1.89 -0.10 -13.83
CA ILE A 50 1.66 1.12 -13.05
C ILE A 50 0.35 0.97 -12.30
N ALA A 51 0.43 0.95 -10.97
CA ALA A 51 -0.72 0.89 -10.09
C ALA A 51 -0.84 2.18 -9.25
N MET A 52 -2.04 2.50 -8.81
CA MET A 52 -2.29 3.59 -7.87
C MET A 52 -2.99 3.06 -6.63
N THR A 53 -2.61 3.57 -5.44
CA THR A 53 -3.39 3.38 -4.20
C THR A 53 -4.01 4.73 -3.85
N THR A 54 -5.33 4.75 -3.62
CA THR A 54 -6.11 5.97 -3.36
C THR A 54 -7.19 5.73 -2.31
N ASN A 55 -7.62 6.77 -1.64
CA ASN A 55 -8.82 6.74 -0.79
C ASN A 55 -10.14 6.71 -1.59
N GLY A 56 -10.07 6.82 -2.91
CA GLY A 56 -11.21 6.71 -3.82
C GLY A 56 -12.09 7.96 -3.95
N TYR A 57 -11.96 8.96 -3.08
CA TYR A 57 -12.86 10.13 -3.04
C TYR A 57 -12.90 10.92 -4.35
N LEU A 58 -11.74 11.14 -4.97
CA LEU A 58 -11.62 11.87 -6.24
C LEU A 58 -11.58 10.95 -7.47
N LEU A 59 -11.64 9.63 -7.28
CA LEU A 59 -11.36 8.67 -8.33
C LEU A 59 -12.36 8.76 -9.49
N ALA A 60 -13.63 9.03 -9.22
CA ALA A 60 -14.65 9.21 -10.26
C ALA A 60 -14.30 10.31 -11.28
N GLN A 61 -13.65 11.37 -10.81
CA GLN A 61 -13.27 12.51 -11.67
C GLN A 61 -12.01 12.23 -12.52
N HIS A 62 -11.18 11.27 -12.11
CA HIS A 62 -9.86 11.02 -12.69
C HIS A 62 -9.74 9.69 -13.43
N ALA A 63 -10.65 8.73 -13.21
CA ALA A 63 -10.49 7.34 -13.65
C ALA A 63 -10.17 7.22 -15.15
N GLN A 64 -10.96 7.87 -16.01
CA GLN A 64 -10.74 7.80 -17.46
C GLN A 64 -9.41 8.44 -17.87
N ALA A 65 -9.10 9.64 -17.38
CA ALA A 65 -7.86 10.35 -17.73
C ALA A 65 -6.61 9.55 -17.26
N LEU A 66 -6.70 8.89 -16.12
CA LEU A 66 -5.62 8.01 -15.61
C LEU A 66 -5.44 6.77 -16.50
N LYS A 67 -6.56 6.17 -16.95
CA LYS A 67 -6.51 5.03 -17.86
C LYS A 67 -5.88 5.42 -19.19
N ASP A 68 -6.32 6.52 -19.78
CA ASP A 68 -5.81 7.04 -21.06
C ASP A 68 -4.32 7.40 -20.97
N ALA A 69 -3.86 7.84 -19.80
CA ALA A 69 -2.45 8.13 -19.52
C ALA A 69 -1.58 6.86 -19.31
N GLY A 70 -2.18 5.67 -19.21
CA GLY A 70 -1.44 4.42 -19.08
C GLY A 70 -1.43 3.83 -17.66
N LEU A 71 -2.31 4.28 -16.75
CA LEU A 71 -2.50 3.57 -15.49
C LEU A 71 -3.16 2.21 -15.75
N HIS A 72 -2.62 1.14 -15.18
CA HIS A 72 -3.14 -0.21 -15.43
C HIS A 72 -4.28 -0.56 -14.47
N ARG A 73 -4.12 -0.29 -13.18
CA ARG A 73 -5.03 -0.75 -12.12
C ARG A 73 -4.98 0.12 -10.88
N VAL A 74 -6.03 0.02 -10.07
CA VAL A 74 -6.14 0.75 -8.81
C VAL A 74 -6.28 -0.18 -7.60
N THR A 75 -5.82 0.32 -6.47
CA THR A 75 -6.15 -0.21 -5.15
C THR A 75 -6.87 0.90 -4.40
N VAL A 76 -8.06 0.65 -3.91
CA VAL A 76 -8.86 1.62 -3.17
C VAL A 76 -8.90 1.23 -1.69
N SER A 77 -8.64 2.20 -0.81
CA SER A 77 -8.78 2.00 0.63
C SER A 77 -10.26 2.16 1.01
N LEU A 78 -10.86 1.08 1.52
CA LEU A 78 -12.26 1.03 1.94
C LEU A 78 -12.39 0.05 3.12
N ASP A 79 -12.52 0.61 4.32
CA ASP A 79 -12.49 -0.19 5.55
C ASP A 79 -13.88 -0.72 5.95
N SER A 80 -14.98 -0.17 5.41
CA SER A 80 -16.35 -0.64 5.63
C SER A 80 -17.29 -0.14 4.53
N LEU A 81 -18.35 -0.89 4.28
CA LEU A 81 -19.50 -0.46 3.46
C LEU A 81 -20.52 0.34 4.28
N ASP A 82 -20.50 0.20 5.60
CA ASP A 82 -21.30 1.00 6.53
C ASP A 82 -20.74 2.42 6.64
N ASP A 83 -21.57 3.43 6.39
CA ASP A 83 -21.14 4.84 6.34
C ASP A 83 -20.68 5.37 7.70
N GLU A 84 -21.26 4.89 8.79
CA GLU A 84 -20.91 5.30 10.17
C GLU A 84 -19.54 4.74 10.56
N VAL A 85 -19.32 3.46 10.32
CA VAL A 85 -18.04 2.78 10.55
C VAL A 85 -16.96 3.37 9.65
N PHE A 86 -17.27 3.59 8.37
CA PHE A 86 -16.35 4.20 7.41
C PHE A 86 -15.90 5.59 7.85
N ARG A 87 -16.83 6.48 8.25
CA ARG A 87 -16.49 7.84 8.72
C ARG A 87 -15.64 7.81 9.97
N LYS A 88 -15.93 6.90 10.90
CA LYS A 88 -15.16 6.73 12.13
C LYS A 88 -13.70 6.37 11.85
N LEU A 89 -13.43 5.49 10.88
CA LEU A 89 -12.08 5.02 10.54
C LEU A 89 -11.33 6.02 9.65
N ASN A 90 -12.01 6.60 8.69
CA ASN A 90 -11.37 7.49 7.71
C ASN A 90 -11.03 8.88 8.30
N GLY A 91 -11.70 9.30 9.37
CA GLY A 91 -11.43 10.59 10.06
C GLY A 91 -11.68 11.83 9.19
N ARG A 92 -12.43 11.72 8.10
CA ARG A 92 -12.73 12.79 7.15
C ARG A 92 -14.24 13.00 7.02
N ASP A 93 -14.63 14.20 6.59
CA ASP A 93 -16.04 14.57 6.46
C ASP A 93 -16.61 14.20 5.07
N PHE A 94 -16.51 12.91 4.68
CA PHE A 94 -17.21 12.39 3.52
C PHE A 94 -17.66 10.94 3.75
N GLY A 95 -18.77 10.56 3.11
CA GLY A 95 -19.34 9.24 3.24
C GLY A 95 -18.81 8.24 2.22
N VAL A 96 -19.10 6.96 2.49
CA VAL A 96 -18.68 5.82 1.69
C VAL A 96 -19.17 5.88 0.24
N GLY A 97 -20.34 6.49 0.00
CA GLY A 97 -20.95 6.59 -1.34
C GLY A 97 -20.03 7.21 -2.40
N LYS A 98 -19.21 8.21 -2.02
CA LYS A 98 -18.24 8.81 -2.94
C LYS A 98 -17.12 7.87 -3.34
N VAL A 99 -16.72 7.00 -2.43
CA VAL A 99 -15.70 5.98 -2.70
C VAL A 99 -16.25 4.89 -3.62
N LEU A 100 -17.50 4.45 -3.37
CA LEU A 100 -18.19 3.46 -4.22
C LEU A 100 -18.40 3.98 -5.65
N GLU A 101 -18.79 5.26 -5.80
CA GLU A 101 -18.87 5.94 -7.10
C GLU A 101 -17.51 5.93 -7.81
N GLY A 102 -16.42 6.22 -7.08
CA GLY A 102 -15.06 6.17 -7.59
C GLY A 102 -14.62 4.77 -8.04
N ILE A 103 -14.96 3.75 -7.27
CA ILE A 103 -14.66 2.34 -7.61
C ILE A 103 -15.39 1.94 -8.89
N GLN A 104 -16.68 2.29 -9.01
CA GLN A 104 -17.46 2.00 -10.21
C GLN A 104 -16.86 2.70 -11.44
N SER A 105 -16.52 3.99 -11.32
CA SER A 105 -15.90 4.75 -12.41
C SER A 105 -14.56 4.16 -12.85
N ALA A 106 -13.76 3.63 -11.90
CA ALA A 106 -12.52 2.93 -12.22
C ALA A 106 -12.76 1.61 -12.95
N SER A 107 -13.82 0.89 -12.56
CA SER A 107 -14.25 -0.34 -13.25
C SER A 107 -14.67 -0.05 -14.69
N ASP A 108 -15.50 0.96 -14.89
CA ASP A 108 -16.02 1.39 -16.20
C ASP A 108 -14.88 1.86 -17.12
N ALA A 109 -13.87 2.52 -16.57
CA ALA A 109 -12.66 2.93 -17.28
C ALA A 109 -11.70 1.76 -17.58
N GLY A 110 -11.94 0.56 -17.04
CA GLY A 110 -11.08 -0.61 -17.23
C GLY A 110 -9.75 -0.57 -16.45
N LEU A 111 -9.72 0.08 -15.30
CA LEU A 111 -8.57 0.08 -14.35
C LEU A 111 -8.57 -1.20 -13.51
N THR A 112 -8.44 -2.36 -14.15
CA THR A 112 -8.59 -3.69 -13.54
C THR A 112 -7.26 -4.47 -13.46
N PRO A 113 -7.11 -5.40 -12.49
CA PRO A 113 -8.06 -5.72 -11.41
C PRO A 113 -8.12 -4.62 -10.35
N ILE A 114 -9.34 -4.33 -9.88
CA ILE A 114 -9.54 -3.43 -8.74
C ILE A 114 -9.30 -4.21 -7.45
N LYS A 115 -8.46 -3.66 -6.57
CA LYS A 115 -8.21 -4.20 -5.24
C LYS A 115 -8.79 -3.27 -4.18
N ILE A 116 -9.49 -3.83 -3.22
CA ILE A 116 -10.05 -3.09 -2.09
C ILE A 116 -9.23 -3.44 -0.86
N ASN A 117 -8.46 -2.48 -0.34
CA ASN A 117 -7.71 -2.64 0.89
C ASN A 117 -8.57 -2.21 2.09
N SER A 118 -8.66 -3.08 3.07
CA SER A 118 -9.32 -2.79 4.35
C SER A 118 -8.37 -3.13 5.50
N VAL A 119 -8.10 -2.16 6.35
CA VAL A 119 -7.40 -2.39 7.62
C VAL A 119 -8.43 -2.86 8.63
N VAL A 120 -8.22 -4.05 9.21
CA VAL A 120 -9.17 -4.66 10.15
C VAL A 120 -8.77 -4.33 11.58
N MET A 121 -9.70 -3.68 12.29
CA MET A 121 -9.52 -3.20 13.67
C MET A 121 -10.58 -3.81 14.58
N LYS A 122 -10.15 -4.47 15.65
CA LYS A 122 -11.01 -5.15 16.61
C LYS A 122 -12.01 -4.20 17.26
N GLY A 123 -13.27 -4.60 17.30
CA GLY A 123 -14.36 -3.80 17.87
C GLY A 123 -14.77 -2.58 17.03
N VAL A 124 -14.27 -2.46 15.79
CA VAL A 124 -14.62 -1.37 14.89
C VAL A 124 -15.24 -1.91 13.60
N ASN A 125 -14.49 -2.62 12.76
CA ASN A 125 -14.96 -3.18 11.49
C ASN A 125 -14.71 -4.69 11.36
N ASP A 126 -14.22 -5.34 12.38
CA ASP A 126 -13.89 -6.76 12.37
C ASP A 126 -15.09 -7.69 12.19
N THR A 127 -16.29 -7.23 12.54
CA THR A 127 -17.54 -7.98 12.36
C THR A 127 -18.11 -7.89 10.93
N THR A 128 -17.64 -6.95 10.11
CA THR A 128 -18.17 -6.69 8.75
C THR A 128 -17.22 -7.15 7.63
N VAL A 129 -16.15 -7.90 7.97
CA VAL A 129 -15.16 -8.37 6.98
C VAL A 129 -15.79 -9.32 5.94
N ALA A 130 -16.73 -10.19 6.34
CA ALA A 130 -17.42 -11.11 5.44
C ALA A 130 -18.35 -10.35 4.47
N ASP A 131 -19.02 -9.29 4.93
CA ASP A 131 -19.88 -8.46 4.07
C ASP A 131 -19.08 -7.72 3.02
N LEU A 132 -17.93 -7.15 3.39
CA LEU A 132 -17.03 -6.50 2.44
C LEU A 132 -16.44 -7.51 1.45
N ALA A 133 -16.06 -8.71 1.90
CA ALA A 133 -15.58 -9.78 1.04
C ALA A 133 -16.67 -10.22 0.03
N ARG A 134 -17.91 -10.38 0.48
CA ARG A 134 -19.07 -10.73 -0.36
C ARG A 134 -19.32 -9.65 -1.42
N TRP A 135 -19.38 -8.39 -1.02
CA TRP A 135 -19.56 -7.28 -1.94
C TRP A 135 -18.44 -7.24 -3.00
N CYS A 136 -17.18 -7.41 -2.60
CA CYS A 136 -16.06 -7.47 -3.55
C CYS A 136 -16.22 -8.63 -4.54
N LYS A 137 -16.57 -9.82 -4.04
CA LYS A 137 -16.83 -11.02 -4.84
C LYS A 137 -17.92 -10.80 -5.89
N GLU A 138 -19.06 -10.25 -5.49
CA GLU A 138 -20.23 -9.98 -6.35
C GLU A 138 -19.92 -8.96 -7.45
N ASN A 139 -18.98 -8.04 -7.20
CA ASN A 139 -18.56 -7.01 -8.16
C ASN A 139 -17.28 -7.36 -8.93
N GLY A 140 -16.70 -8.55 -8.73
CA GLY A 140 -15.46 -8.97 -9.39
C GLY A 140 -14.22 -8.23 -8.90
N TYR A 141 -14.25 -7.68 -7.70
CA TYR A 141 -13.12 -7.02 -7.05
C TYR A 141 -12.35 -7.98 -6.13
N ILE A 142 -11.11 -7.65 -5.83
CA ILE A 142 -10.27 -8.43 -4.91
C ILE A 142 -10.24 -7.73 -3.55
N ALA A 143 -10.91 -8.28 -2.55
CA ALA A 143 -10.78 -7.81 -1.17
C ALA A 143 -9.39 -8.14 -0.63
N ARG A 144 -8.76 -7.19 0.08
CA ARG A 144 -7.46 -7.38 0.74
C ARG A 144 -7.53 -6.84 2.14
N PHE A 145 -7.58 -7.74 3.10
CA PHE A 145 -7.61 -7.40 4.52
C PHE A 145 -6.20 -7.28 5.08
N ILE A 146 -5.97 -6.27 5.88
CA ILE A 146 -4.66 -5.92 6.43
C ILE A 146 -4.80 -5.88 7.95
N GLU A 147 -3.95 -6.61 8.67
CA GLU A 147 -3.88 -6.49 10.11
C GLU A 147 -3.51 -5.06 10.53
N TYR A 148 -4.22 -4.52 11.52
CA TYR A 148 -3.94 -3.19 12.05
C TYR A 148 -2.53 -3.12 12.63
N MET A 149 -1.69 -2.22 12.11
CA MET A 149 -0.27 -2.16 12.42
C MET A 149 0.19 -0.78 12.89
N ASP A 150 1.31 -0.74 13.59
CA ASP A 150 1.92 0.42 14.23
C ASP A 150 2.72 1.31 13.26
N VAL A 151 2.12 1.73 12.14
CA VAL A 151 2.74 2.63 11.17
C VAL A 151 2.63 4.09 11.61
N GLY A 152 3.73 4.83 11.49
CA GLY A 152 3.79 6.23 11.94
C GLY A 152 3.75 6.36 13.48
N ASN A 153 3.38 7.55 13.96
CA ASN A 153 3.32 7.89 15.38
C ASN A 153 1.93 8.37 15.82
N LEU A 154 1.00 8.56 14.87
CA LEU A 154 -0.29 9.23 15.12
C LEU A 154 -1.46 8.27 15.36
N ASN A 155 -1.29 6.97 15.21
CA ASN A 155 -2.39 6.01 15.22
C ASN A 155 -2.67 5.37 16.60
N ASP A 156 -1.97 5.76 17.65
CA ASP A 156 -2.13 5.22 19.02
C ASP A 156 -2.30 3.70 19.08
N TRP A 157 -1.54 2.99 18.24
CA TRP A 157 -1.66 1.56 18.03
C TRP A 157 -1.48 0.75 19.31
N GLN A 158 -2.39 -0.19 19.53
CA GLN A 158 -2.34 -1.16 20.63
C GLN A 158 -2.51 -2.57 20.09
N SER A 159 -1.77 -3.52 20.64
CA SER A 159 -1.75 -4.90 20.16
C SER A 159 -3.07 -5.66 20.37
N ASP A 160 -3.87 -5.27 21.34
CA ASP A 160 -5.19 -5.82 21.63
C ASP A 160 -6.26 -5.42 20.60
N GLN A 161 -6.00 -4.41 19.79
CA GLN A 161 -6.84 -3.98 18.68
C GLN A 161 -6.57 -4.76 17.37
N VAL A 162 -5.57 -5.61 17.36
CA VAL A 162 -5.22 -6.42 16.18
C VAL A 162 -6.18 -7.60 16.06
N VAL A 163 -6.74 -7.78 14.88
CA VAL A 163 -7.41 -9.03 14.46
C VAL A 163 -6.43 -9.79 13.59
N SER A 164 -6.10 -11.01 13.99
CA SER A 164 -5.11 -11.82 13.28
C SER A 164 -5.61 -12.26 11.89
N ALA A 165 -4.68 -12.50 10.98
CA ALA A 165 -4.99 -13.01 9.64
C ALA A 165 -5.83 -14.31 9.71
N THR A 166 -5.58 -15.16 10.70
CA THR A 166 -6.34 -16.39 10.93
C THR A 166 -7.79 -16.08 11.29
N GLU A 167 -8.03 -15.17 12.25
CA GLU A 167 -9.39 -14.78 12.64
C GLU A 167 -10.15 -14.10 11.49
N ILE A 168 -9.49 -13.28 10.68
CA ILE A 168 -10.09 -12.66 9.49
C ILE A 168 -10.55 -13.75 8.51
N LEU A 169 -9.68 -14.72 8.24
CA LEU A 169 -9.97 -15.82 7.31
C LEU A 169 -11.08 -16.73 7.82
N GLU A 170 -11.08 -17.08 9.10
CA GLU A 170 -12.13 -17.90 9.71
C GLU A 170 -13.52 -17.25 9.58
N ARG A 171 -13.60 -15.93 9.79
CA ARG A 171 -14.86 -15.18 9.63
C ARG A 171 -15.35 -15.16 8.17
N ILE A 172 -14.44 -15.03 7.21
CA ILE A 172 -14.81 -15.05 5.79
C ILE A 172 -15.17 -16.46 5.35
N ASP A 173 -14.36 -17.47 5.71
CA ASP A 173 -14.56 -18.87 5.30
C ASP A 173 -15.87 -19.46 5.83
N ALA A 174 -16.34 -19.01 7.00
CA ALA A 174 -17.61 -19.43 7.57
C ALA A 174 -18.82 -19.13 6.67
N GLU A 175 -18.73 -18.07 5.86
CA GLU A 175 -19.83 -17.65 4.96
C GLU A 175 -19.47 -17.81 3.47
N LEU A 176 -18.21 -17.70 3.14
CA LEU A 176 -17.66 -17.73 1.78
C LEU A 176 -16.48 -18.71 1.75
N PRO A 177 -16.72 -20.01 1.53
CA PRO A 177 -15.70 -21.04 1.62
C PRO A 177 -14.46 -20.76 0.79
N LEU A 178 -13.29 -20.84 1.45
CA LEU A 178 -11.99 -20.48 0.91
C LEU A 178 -11.05 -21.67 0.77
N GLU A 179 -10.13 -21.59 -0.16
CA GLU A 179 -8.96 -22.46 -0.23
C GLU A 179 -7.70 -21.64 -0.52
N ALA A 180 -6.59 -22.01 0.11
CA ALA A 180 -5.31 -21.32 -0.08
C ALA A 180 -4.81 -21.47 -1.51
N THR A 181 -4.14 -20.44 -2.04
CA THR A 181 -3.54 -20.49 -3.38
C THR A 181 -2.12 -19.94 -3.34
N GLU A 182 -1.31 -20.36 -4.30
CA GLU A 182 0.08 -19.93 -4.41
C GLU A 182 0.20 -18.43 -4.71
N PRO A 183 1.29 -17.78 -4.28
CA PRO A 183 1.56 -16.40 -4.63
C PRO A 183 1.76 -16.22 -6.13
N ASN A 184 1.38 -15.06 -6.68
CA ASN A 184 1.59 -14.76 -8.10
C ASN A 184 3.08 -14.53 -8.45
N TYR A 185 3.89 -14.11 -7.48
CA TYR A 185 5.31 -13.83 -7.65
C TYR A 185 6.04 -13.85 -6.30
N PRO A 186 7.35 -14.13 -6.27
CA PRO A 186 8.16 -14.07 -5.06
C PRO A 186 8.07 -12.69 -4.37
N GLY A 187 7.89 -12.67 -3.05
CA GLY A 187 7.75 -11.42 -2.28
C GLY A 187 6.36 -10.78 -2.36
N GLU A 188 5.34 -11.47 -2.86
CA GLU A 188 3.95 -11.00 -2.76
C GLU A 188 3.55 -10.89 -1.29
N VAL A 189 3.07 -9.68 -0.90
CA VAL A 189 2.81 -9.35 0.50
C VAL A 189 1.53 -9.98 1.02
N ALA A 190 0.48 -9.98 0.19
CA ALA A 190 -0.79 -10.58 0.53
C ALA A 190 -0.75 -12.09 0.27
N LYS A 191 -0.97 -12.90 1.32
CA LYS A 191 -1.32 -14.30 1.12
C LYS A 191 -2.69 -14.37 0.49
N ARG A 192 -2.87 -15.30 -0.46
CA ARG A 192 -4.06 -15.38 -1.32
C ARG A 192 -4.89 -16.62 -1.00
N TRP A 193 -6.21 -16.43 -1.08
CA TRP A 193 -7.21 -17.50 -1.03
C TRP A 193 -8.21 -17.28 -2.15
N ARG A 194 -8.61 -18.34 -2.82
CA ARG A 194 -9.71 -18.27 -3.77
C ARG A 194 -11.00 -18.78 -3.14
N TYR A 195 -12.11 -18.29 -3.62
CA TYR A 195 -13.39 -18.86 -3.27
C TYR A 195 -13.54 -20.23 -3.92
N LYS A 196 -14.04 -21.25 -3.17
CA LYS A 196 -14.15 -22.63 -3.67
C LYS A 196 -15.11 -22.76 -4.85
N ASP A 197 -16.01 -21.81 -5.05
CA ASP A 197 -16.91 -21.74 -6.22
C ASP A 197 -16.23 -21.15 -7.48
N GLY A 198 -14.96 -20.77 -7.39
CA GLY A 198 -14.19 -20.23 -8.51
C GLY A 198 -14.47 -18.76 -8.86
N SER A 199 -15.29 -18.04 -8.09
CA SER A 199 -15.76 -16.69 -8.42
C SER A 199 -14.79 -15.55 -8.10
N GLY A 200 -13.54 -15.83 -7.75
CA GLY A 200 -12.55 -14.82 -7.43
C GLY A 200 -11.67 -15.17 -6.25
N GLU A 201 -11.03 -14.16 -5.67
CA GLU A 201 -10.06 -14.34 -4.60
C GLU A 201 -10.16 -13.26 -3.52
N VAL A 202 -9.61 -13.58 -2.35
CA VAL A 202 -9.36 -12.65 -1.26
C VAL A 202 -7.89 -12.73 -0.86
N GLY A 203 -7.32 -11.62 -0.42
CA GLY A 203 -5.96 -11.55 0.10
C GLY A 203 -5.93 -11.13 1.57
N VAL A 204 -4.96 -11.62 2.33
CA VAL A 204 -4.72 -11.15 3.70
C VAL A 204 -3.25 -10.77 3.87
N ILE A 205 -3.00 -9.61 4.45
CA ILE A 205 -1.66 -9.10 4.76
C ILE A 205 -1.43 -9.23 6.27
N ALA A 206 -0.77 -10.31 6.65
CA ALA A 206 -0.45 -10.65 8.05
C ALA A 206 0.79 -9.89 8.53
N SER A 207 0.71 -8.56 8.58
CA SER A 207 1.85 -7.68 8.89
C SER A 207 2.32 -7.76 10.34
N VAL A 208 1.48 -8.26 11.23
CA VAL A 208 1.74 -8.38 12.68
C VAL A 208 1.94 -9.84 13.09
N SER A 209 0.99 -10.72 12.74
CA SER A 209 1.00 -12.12 13.18
C SER A 209 2.00 -13.00 12.42
N VAL A 210 2.25 -12.74 11.14
CA VAL A 210 3.19 -13.50 10.30
C VAL A 210 4.08 -12.54 9.49
N PRO A 211 5.13 -12.00 10.09
CA PRO A 211 6.05 -11.06 9.44
C PRO A 211 6.69 -11.64 8.16
N PHE A 212 6.96 -10.76 7.17
CA PHE A 212 7.47 -11.13 5.84
C PHE A 212 8.64 -10.22 5.39
N CYS A 213 9.52 -9.80 6.32
CA CYS A 213 10.61 -8.86 6.01
C CYS A 213 11.66 -9.45 5.06
N GLY A 214 11.96 -10.75 5.17
CA GLY A 214 13.05 -11.39 4.43
C GLY A 214 12.94 -11.28 2.91
N ASP A 215 11.72 -11.36 2.37
CA ASP A 215 11.45 -11.36 0.92
C ASP A 215 10.96 -10.00 0.40
N CYS A 216 11.12 -8.92 1.16
CA CYS A 216 10.61 -7.61 0.77
C CYS A 216 11.42 -7.00 -0.37
N THR A 217 10.78 -6.79 -1.53
CA THR A 217 11.39 -6.21 -2.75
C THR A 217 10.94 -4.77 -3.01
N ARG A 218 10.36 -4.09 -2.01
CA ARG A 218 9.76 -2.77 -2.20
C ARG A 218 10.72 -1.66 -1.76
N ALA A 219 10.94 -0.69 -2.66
CA ALA A 219 11.54 0.59 -2.36
C ALA A 219 10.46 1.68 -2.37
N ARG A 220 10.63 2.74 -1.62
CA ARG A 220 9.73 3.89 -1.55
C ARG A 220 10.51 5.17 -1.82
N LEU A 221 10.03 5.96 -2.76
CA LEU A 221 10.54 7.29 -3.04
C LEU A 221 9.49 8.31 -2.56
N SER A 222 9.82 9.10 -1.56
CA SER A 222 8.95 10.13 -1.04
C SER A 222 8.87 11.35 -1.98
N THR A 223 7.86 12.18 -1.81
CA THR A 223 7.64 13.38 -2.66
C THR A 223 8.74 14.44 -2.53
N ASP A 224 9.52 14.40 -1.46
CA ASP A 224 10.70 15.22 -1.22
C ASP A 224 12.02 14.57 -1.66
N GLY A 225 11.94 13.40 -2.32
CA GLY A 225 13.07 12.75 -2.99
C GLY A 225 13.95 11.87 -2.12
N ASN A 226 13.42 11.42 -0.98
CA ASN A 226 14.12 10.48 -0.12
C ASN A 226 13.75 9.03 -0.45
N LEU A 227 14.75 8.15 -0.52
CA LEU A 227 14.58 6.71 -0.67
C LEU A 227 14.46 6.04 0.70
N PHE A 228 13.41 5.24 0.86
CA PHE A 228 13.20 4.36 2.02
C PHE A 228 13.11 2.91 1.58
N THR A 229 13.80 2.03 2.29
CA THR A 229 13.81 0.58 2.04
C THR A 229 12.76 -0.16 2.86
N CYS A 230 12.19 0.49 3.89
CA CYS A 230 11.17 -0.08 4.77
C CYS A 230 10.02 0.90 5.02
N LEU A 231 8.78 0.39 5.20
CA LEU A 231 7.61 1.16 5.60
C LEU A 231 7.75 1.76 7.01
N PHE A 232 8.52 1.10 7.87
CA PHE A 232 8.78 1.50 9.25
C PHE A 232 10.11 2.23 9.41
N GLY A 233 10.74 2.62 8.29
CA GLY A 233 12.00 3.37 8.31
C GLY A 233 11.85 4.73 8.99
N SER A 234 12.90 5.19 9.64
CA SER A 234 12.95 6.50 10.30
C SER A 234 13.79 7.51 9.51
N VAL A 235 14.72 7.04 8.69
CA VAL A 235 15.65 7.87 7.92
C VAL A 235 15.64 7.44 6.47
N GLY A 236 15.46 8.39 5.56
CA GLY A 236 15.57 8.19 4.12
C GLY A 236 16.90 8.66 3.57
N LEU A 237 17.35 8.08 2.46
CA LEU A 237 18.48 8.58 1.70
C LEU A 237 18.01 9.70 0.76
N ASP A 238 18.58 10.90 0.89
CA ASP A 238 18.30 11.99 -0.05
C ASP A 238 18.90 11.67 -1.44
N LEU A 239 18.03 11.54 -2.43
CA LEU A 239 18.41 11.40 -3.84
C LEU A 239 18.25 12.72 -4.61
N LEU A 240 17.37 13.60 -4.14
CA LEU A 240 17.03 14.84 -4.82
C LEU A 240 18.16 15.88 -4.72
N GLY A 241 18.79 16.01 -3.55
CA GLY A 241 19.88 16.92 -3.33
C GLY A 241 21.05 16.67 -4.29
N PRO A 242 21.65 15.47 -4.31
CA PRO A 242 22.69 15.10 -5.27
C PRO A 242 22.27 15.35 -6.73
N MET A 243 21.06 14.95 -7.11
CA MET A 243 20.55 15.12 -8.47
C MET A 243 20.47 16.60 -8.88
N ARG A 244 19.99 17.48 -8.00
CA ARG A 244 19.94 18.94 -8.24
C ARG A 244 21.29 19.61 -8.26
N ASN A 245 22.27 19.02 -7.56
CA ASN A 245 23.66 19.47 -7.54
C ASN A 245 24.49 18.91 -8.71
N GLY A 246 23.83 18.30 -9.71
CA GLY A 246 24.46 17.88 -10.96
C GLY A 246 24.98 16.44 -10.98
N ALA A 247 24.62 15.61 -9.99
CA ALA A 247 24.98 14.19 -10.04
C ALA A 247 24.42 13.52 -11.31
N SER A 248 25.25 12.71 -11.93
CA SER A 248 24.89 11.87 -13.06
C SER A 248 23.94 10.74 -12.63
N ASP A 249 23.23 10.15 -13.60
CA ASP A 249 22.36 9.00 -13.34
C ASP A 249 23.15 7.80 -12.78
N ALA A 250 24.41 7.61 -13.19
CA ALA A 250 25.28 6.57 -12.68
C ALA A 250 25.65 6.78 -11.19
N GLU A 251 25.91 8.02 -10.78
CA GLU A 251 26.19 8.34 -9.38
C GLU A 251 24.96 8.13 -8.51
N VAL A 252 23.76 8.57 -8.96
CA VAL A 252 22.50 8.34 -8.25
C VAL A 252 22.18 6.83 -8.17
N ALA A 253 22.38 6.08 -9.26
CA ALA A 253 22.26 4.62 -9.26
C ALA A 253 23.19 3.95 -8.25
N GLY A 254 24.44 4.45 -8.13
CA GLY A 254 25.40 4.00 -7.12
C GLY A 254 24.90 4.20 -5.68
N LEU A 255 24.30 5.35 -5.38
CA LEU A 255 23.68 5.63 -4.08
C LEU A 255 22.52 4.67 -3.78
N ILE A 256 21.64 4.45 -4.74
CA ILE A 256 20.50 3.51 -4.62
C ILE A 256 21.01 2.09 -4.36
N ASN A 257 21.94 1.59 -5.18
CA ASN A 257 22.49 0.24 -5.04
C ASN A 257 23.22 0.04 -3.71
N GLY A 258 24.03 1.03 -3.28
CA GLY A 258 24.71 0.97 -1.99
C GLY A 258 23.74 0.83 -0.83
N THR A 259 22.68 1.66 -0.81
CA THR A 259 21.64 1.61 0.22
C THR A 259 20.84 0.31 0.18
N TRP A 260 20.46 -0.15 -1.02
CA TRP A 260 19.70 -1.38 -1.18
C TRP A 260 20.49 -2.61 -0.72
N SER A 261 21.76 -2.71 -1.07
CA SER A 261 22.63 -3.83 -0.71
C SER A 261 22.99 -3.87 0.78
N ALA A 262 23.06 -2.70 1.42
CA ALA A 262 23.39 -2.58 2.84
C ALA A 262 22.17 -2.71 3.77
N ARG A 263 20.93 -2.84 3.24
CA ARG A 263 19.71 -2.86 4.05
C ARG A 263 19.65 -4.08 4.96
N THR A 264 19.20 -3.86 6.18
CA THR A 264 18.97 -4.88 7.20
C THR A 264 17.58 -4.78 7.82
N ASP A 265 16.63 -4.25 7.05
CA ASP A 265 15.27 -3.96 7.52
C ASP A 265 14.51 -5.23 7.92
N ARG A 266 14.23 -5.38 9.22
CA ARG A 266 13.49 -6.51 9.79
C ARG A 266 12.47 -6.07 10.83
N TYR A 267 11.93 -4.85 10.69
CA TYR A 267 11.07 -4.26 11.71
C TYR A 267 9.89 -5.14 12.10
N SER A 268 9.12 -5.65 11.14
CA SER A 268 7.95 -6.48 11.45
C SER A 268 8.33 -7.78 12.18
N GLU A 269 9.50 -8.36 11.92
CA GLU A 269 10.00 -9.54 12.62
C GLU A 269 10.44 -9.21 14.05
N LEU A 270 11.02 -8.03 14.26
CA LEU A 270 11.50 -7.58 15.55
C LEU A 270 10.42 -6.94 16.42
N ARG A 271 9.25 -6.59 15.84
CA ARG A 271 8.16 -5.91 16.55
C ARG A 271 7.77 -6.58 17.85
N ALA A 272 7.62 -7.90 17.87
CA ALA A 272 7.23 -8.64 19.07
C ALA A 272 8.20 -8.44 20.24
N SER A 273 9.50 -8.35 19.95
CA SER A 273 10.53 -8.10 20.97
C SER A 273 10.57 -6.64 21.42
N MET A 274 10.17 -5.69 20.55
CA MET A 274 10.14 -4.26 20.88
C MET A 274 8.97 -3.88 21.78
N HIS A 275 7.87 -4.63 21.73
CA HIS A 275 6.65 -4.37 22.51
C HIS A 275 6.50 -5.27 23.76
N GLN A 276 7.45 -6.14 24.05
CA GLN A 276 7.48 -6.83 25.34
C GLN A 276 7.75 -5.82 26.46
N PRO A 277 7.04 -5.91 27.62
CA PRO A 277 7.36 -5.08 28.77
C PRO A 277 8.75 -5.48 29.28
N LEU A 278 9.75 -4.71 28.91
CA LEU A 278 11.07 -4.80 29.51
C LEU A 278 10.97 -4.35 30.97
N SER A 279 11.57 -5.12 31.89
CA SER A 279 11.87 -4.70 33.25
C SER A 279 12.40 -3.25 33.27
N VAL A 280 12.05 -2.50 34.29
CA VAL A 280 12.09 -1.05 34.48
C VAL A 280 13.39 -0.31 34.10
N GLU A 281 14.41 -0.98 33.62
CA GLU A 281 15.71 -0.39 33.25
C GLU A 281 15.89 -0.37 31.74
N ALA A 282 15.88 0.84 31.18
CA ALA A 282 16.19 1.19 29.79
C ALA A 282 15.15 0.79 28.72
N LYS A 283 14.08 1.58 28.58
CA LYS A 283 13.36 1.70 27.30
C LYS A 283 14.27 2.52 26.35
N PRO A 284 14.77 1.94 25.23
CA PRO A 284 15.28 2.77 24.15
C PRO A 284 14.14 3.73 23.76
N GLN A 285 14.40 5.03 23.70
CA GLN A 285 13.40 5.95 23.17
C GLN A 285 13.09 5.49 21.74
N PRO A 286 11.82 5.19 21.40
CA PRO A 286 11.49 4.78 20.06
C PRO A 286 11.86 5.92 19.11
N GLN A 287 12.73 5.63 18.13
CA GLN A 287 13.02 6.61 17.08
C GLN A 287 11.70 7.00 16.41
N PRO A 288 11.45 8.29 16.16
CA PRO A 288 10.22 8.74 15.53
C PRO A 288 10.10 8.08 14.14
N LYS A 289 9.05 7.30 13.95
CA LYS A 289 8.72 6.67 12.66
C LYS A 289 8.26 7.76 11.68
N ILE A 290 8.53 7.55 10.42
CA ILE A 290 7.96 8.42 9.38
C ILE A 290 6.49 8.06 9.19
N GLU A 291 5.66 9.08 9.06
CA GLU A 291 4.23 8.90 8.82
C GLU A 291 3.98 8.25 7.45
N MET A 292 3.07 7.27 7.42
CA MET A 292 2.77 6.50 6.22
C MET A 292 2.36 7.39 5.03
N PHE A 293 1.67 8.50 5.28
CA PHE A 293 1.28 9.44 4.23
C PHE A 293 2.45 10.17 3.54
N LYS A 294 3.65 10.14 4.12
CA LYS A 294 4.86 10.71 3.49
C LYS A 294 5.54 9.73 2.54
N ILE A 295 5.49 8.45 2.84
CA ILE A 295 6.24 7.41 2.12
C ILE A 295 5.35 6.38 1.44
N GLY A 296 4.05 6.51 1.56
CA GLY A 296 3.04 5.62 0.99
C GLY A 296 2.95 4.24 1.65
N GLY A 297 1.75 3.73 1.74
CA GLY A 297 1.43 2.41 2.31
C GLY A 297 0.60 1.56 1.37
#